data_6954e5a1873fab3c3081b73133ed151a
#
_entry.id   6954e5a1873fab3c3081b73133ed151a
#
_cell.length_a   1.000
_cell.length_b   1.000
_cell.length_c   1.000
_cell.angle_alpha   90.00
_cell.angle_beta   90.00
_cell.angle_gamma   90.00
#
_symmetry.space_group_name_H-M   'P 1'
#
loop_
_entity.id
_entity.type
_entity.pdbx_description
1 polymer ?
#
loop_
_entity_poly.entity_id
_entity_poly.type
_entity_poly.pdbx_seq_one_letter_code
_entity_poly.pdbx_strand_id
1 'polypeptide(L)'
;MDLMLLAKAAAMGVVEGLTEFLPISSTGHLILAGALLGFNDDKAKVFDIAIQTGAIFAVILVYWEKIRSTAKAFRYQVEAQRFVLNVFIGFLPAVVLGLLFGKLIKEHLFNPWVVATTFIVGGFIILWVERRPPSSVRIRTVEDMRGRDALMVGLVQCLAMIPGTSRSGATIIGGMLLGLSRKAATDFSFFLAIPTLIGAGAYSLYKERALLSVEDIPMFATGLVVSFISAWICVRWLLKYIATHSFEIFAWYRIAFGIVVLATAWTGVVDWAP
;
A
#
# COMPACT_ATOMS: atom_id res chain seq x y z
N MET A 1 -24.10 -5.23 -20.57
CA MET A 1 -22.98 -5.29 -19.59
C MET A 1 -21.81 -5.93 -20.31
N ASP A 2 -20.70 -5.24 -20.46
CA ASP A 2 -19.53 -5.74 -21.18
C ASP A 2 -18.76 -6.73 -20.28
N LEU A 3 -18.86 -8.03 -20.62
CA LEU A 3 -18.20 -9.09 -19.86
C LEU A 3 -16.67 -8.98 -19.89
N MET A 4 -16.11 -8.45 -21.00
CA MET A 4 -14.68 -8.21 -21.11
C MET A 4 -14.23 -7.12 -20.15
N LEU A 5 -14.98 -6.04 -20.01
CA LEU A 5 -14.70 -4.97 -19.06
C LEU A 5 -14.72 -5.48 -17.60
N LEU A 6 -15.69 -6.34 -17.26
CA LEU A 6 -15.76 -6.96 -15.93
C LEU A 6 -14.58 -7.91 -15.68
N ALA A 7 -14.15 -8.68 -16.69
CA ALA A 7 -12.97 -9.54 -16.57
C ALA A 7 -11.70 -8.71 -16.33
N LYS A 8 -11.52 -7.58 -17.04
CA LYS A 8 -10.41 -6.65 -16.80
C LYS A 8 -10.47 -6.07 -15.39
N ALA A 9 -11.64 -5.60 -14.95
CA ALA A 9 -11.84 -5.09 -13.59
C ALA A 9 -11.51 -6.14 -12.51
N ALA A 10 -11.91 -7.38 -12.72
CA ALA A 10 -11.59 -8.49 -11.84
C ALA A 10 -10.07 -8.77 -11.81
N ALA A 11 -9.40 -8.79 -12.96
CA ALA A 11 -7.95 -8.99 -13.05
C ALA A 11 -7.20 -7.88 -12.31
N MET A 12 -7.58 -6.60 -12.51
CA MET A 12 -7.02 -5.47 -11.79
C MET A 12 -7.26 -5.57 -10.28
N GLY A 13 -8.47 -5.99 -9.85
CA GLY A 13 -8.78 -6.24 -8.45
C GLY A 13 -7.90 -7.35 -7.83
N VAL A 14 -7.60 -8.43 -8.58
CA VAL A 14 -6.66 -9.46 -8.12
C VAL A 14 -5.27 -8.88 -7.94
N VAL A 15 -4.76 -8.14 -8.92
CA VAL A 15 -3.44 -7.51 -8.87
C VAL A 15 -3.33 -6.59 -7.66
N GLU A 16 -4.30 -5.69 -7.47
CA GLU A 16 -4.35 -4.77 -6.34
C GLU A 16 -4.34 -5.52 -5.00
N GLY A 17 -5.29 -6.44 -4.82
CA GLY A 17 -5.43 -7.14 -3.54
C GLY A 17 -4.22 -7.99 -3.17
N LEU A 18 -3.52 -8.56 -4.14
CA LEU A 18 -2.30 -9.33 -3.89
C LEU A 18 -1.07 -8.44 -3.64
N THR A 19 -1.01 -7.25 -4.21
CA THR A 19 0.23 -6.45 -4.21
C THR A 19 0.22 -5.27 -3.24
N GLU A 20 -0.94 -4.77 -2.80
CA GLU A 20 -1.04 -3.57 -1.95
C GLU A 20 -0.38 -3.76 -0.57
N PHE A 21 -0.55 -4.91 0.04
CA PHE A 21 -0.05 -5.17 1.40
C PHE A 21 1.32 -5.84 1.42
N LEU A 22 1.76 -6.41 0.32
CA LEU A 22 3.12 -6.91 0.16
C LEU A 22 4.11 -5.74 -0.03
N PRO A 23 5.35 -5.86 0.43
CA PRO A 23 6.33 -4.79 0.27
C PRO A 23 6.89 -4.72 -1.16
N ILE A 24 6.01 -4.82 -2.20
CA ILE A 24 6.39 -4.92 -3.62
C ILE A 24 5.81 -3.83 -4.52
N SER A 25 4.98 -2.92 -3.98
CA SER A 25 4.33 -1.80 -4.69
C SER A 25 3.25 -2.19 -5.70
N SER A 26 1.99 -2.02 -5.33
CA SER A 26 0.83 -2.24 -6.21
C SER A 26 0.86 -1.32 -7.44
N THR A 27 1.27 -0.06 -7.28
CA THR A 27 1.28 0.94 -8.37
C THR A 27 2.00 0.45 -9.63
N GLY A 28 3.22 -0.09 -9.50
CA GLY A 28 3.95 -0.59 -10.66
C GLY A 28 3.26 -1.78 -11.34
N HIS A 29 2.60 -2.65 -10.55
CA HIS A 29 1.86 -3.80 -11.07
C HIS A 29 0.58 -3.39 -11.78
N LEU A 30 -0.16 -2.40 -11.22
CA LEU A 30 -1.38 -1.88 -11.83
C LEU A 30 -1.08 -1.16 -13.15
N ILE A 31 -0.01 -0.35 -13.22
CA ILE A 31 0.41 0.30 -14.47
C ILE A 31 0.70 -0.77 -15.53
N LEU A 32 1.49 -1.80 -15.20
CA LEU A 32 1.82 -2.87 -16.13
C LEU A 32 0.57 -3.67 -16.56
N ALA A 33 -0.25 -4.09 -15.60
CA ALA A 33 -1.47 -4.85 -15.86
C ALA A 33 -2.48 -4.03 -16.67
N GLY A 34 -2.66 -2.76 -16.32
CA GLY A 34 -3.55 -1.83 -17.05
C GLY A 34 -3.11 -1.65 -18.51
N ALA A 35 -1.82 -1.44 -18.74
CA ALA A 35 -1.28 -1.34 -20.11
C ALA A 35 -1.49 -2.63 -20.92
N LEU A 36 -1.20 -3.80 -20.34
CA LEU A 36 -1.39 -5.09 -21.01
C LEU A 36 -2.86 -5.44 -21.28
N LEU A 37 -3.76 -4.98 -20.42
CA LEU A 37 -5.21 -5.19 -20.58
C LEU A 37 -5.88 -4.13 -21.45
N GLY A 38 -5.18 -3.06 -21.84
CA GLY A 38 -5.78 -1.88 -22.45
C GLY A 38 -6.82 -1.25 -21.52
N PHE A 39 -6.47 -1.07 -20.25
CA PHE A 39 -7.29 -0.52 -19.19
C PHE A 39 -6.49 0.58 -18.46
N ASN A 40 -6.28 1.72 -19.15
CA ASN A 40 -5.37 2.78 -18.73
C ASN A 40 -5.87 4.19 -19.04
N ASP A 41 -7.19 4.36 -19.25
CA ASP A 41 -7.82 5.68 -19.42
C ASP A 41 -7.95 6.43 -18.07
N ASP A 42 -8.43 7.67 -18.11
CA ASP A 42 -8.59 8.47 -16.88
C ASP A 42 -9.58 7.85 -15.88
N LYS A 43 -10.58 7.12 -16.39
CA LYS A 43 -11.53 6.39 -15.55
C LYS A 43 -10.85 5.20 -14.87
N ALA A 44 -9.94 4.50 -15.56
CA ALA A 44 -9.14 3.41 -14.99
C ALA A 44 -8.26 3.91 -13.84
N LYS A 45 -7.71 5.12 -13.92
CA LYS A 45 -6.94 5.73 -12.82
C LYS A 45 -7.79 5.94 -11.56
N VAL A 46 -9.04 6.37 -11.73
CA VAL A 46 -9.98 6.50 -10.60
C VAL A 46 -10.36 5.12 -10.06
N PHE A 47 -10.55 4.16 -10.94
CA PHE A 47 -10.82 2.78 -10.58
C PHE A 47 -9.68 2.16 -9.76
N ASP A 48 -8.42 2.35 -10.16
CA ASP A 48 -7.26 1.85 -9.42
C ASP A 48 -7.23 2.36 -7.97
N ILE A 49 -7.55 3.64 -7.76
CA ILE A 49 -7.63 4.20 -6.40
C ILE A 49 -8.85 3.65 -5.65
N ALA A 50 -9.96 3.41 -6.34
CA ALA A 50 -11.16 2.88 -5.71
C ALA A 50 -10.97 1.43 -5.22
N ILE A 51 -10.31 0.57 -6.01
CA ILE A 51 -10.08 -0.84 -5.63
C ILE A 51 -9.14 -0.98 -4.43
N GLN A 52 -8.26 0.00 -4.17
CA GLN A 52 -7.49 0.08 -2.92
C GLN A 52 -8.40 0.15 -1.69
N THR A 53 -9.57 0.82 -1.82
CA THR A 53 -10.58 0.84 -0.76
C THR A 53 -11.17 -0.55 -0.53
N GLY A 54 -11.35 -1.37 -1.58
CA GLY A 54 -11.73 -2.77 -1.45
C GLY A 54 -10.69 -3.57 -0.65
N ALA A 55 -9.42 -3.40 -1.00
CA ALA A 55 -8.31 -4.06 -0.32
C ALA A 55 -8.21 -3.69 1.17
N ILE A 56 -8.44 -2.41 1.54
CA ILE A 56 -8.35 -2.00 2.95
C ILE A 56 -9.48 -2.57 3.82
N PHE A 57 -10.67 -2.82 3.26
CA PHE A 57 -11.72 -3.52 4.00
C PHE A 57 -11.31 -4.94 4.41
N ALA A 58 -10.44 -5.60 3.65
CA ALA A 58 -9.88 -6.89 4.03
C ALA A 58 -9.01 -6.79 5.29
N VAL A 59 -8.20 -5.74 5.40
CA VAL A 59 -7.42 -5.47 6.63
C VAL A 59 -8.33 -5.20 7.81
N ILE A 60 -9.38 -4.37 7.64
CA ILE A 60 -10.36 -4.12 8.69
C ILE A 60 -10.99 -5.43 9.17
N LEU A 61 -11.33 -6.32 8.25
CA LEU A 61 -11.90 -7.63 8.61
C LEU A 61 -10.90 -8.52 9.35
N VAL A 62 -9.64 -8.59 8.89
CA VAL A 62 -8.60 -9.41 9.54
C VAL A 62 -8.29 -8.92 10.96
N TYR A 63 -8.28 -7.59 11.15
CA TYR A 63 -8.01 -6.97 12.46
C TYR A 63 -9.29 -6.59 13.23
N TRP A 64 -10.45 -7.11 12.83
CA TRP A 64 -11.74 -6.72 13.40
C TRP A 64 -11.80 -6.81 14.93
N GLU A 65 -11.31 -7.91 15.51
CA GLU A 65 -11.29 -8.08 16.96
C GLU A 65 -10.42 -7.03 17.66
N LYS A 66 -9.25 -6.71 17.08
CA LYS A 66 -8.38 -5.66 17.61
C LYS A 66 -9.03 -4.29 17.51
N ILE A 67 -9.65 -3.97 16.37
CA ILE A 67 -10.36 -2.70 16.17
C ILE A 67 -11.52 -2.59 17.16
N ARG A 68 -12.34 -3.62 17.27
CA ARG A 68 -13.49 -3.67 18.17
C ARG A 68 -13.07 -3.54 19.63
N SER A 69 -12.05 -4.29 20.07
CA SER A 69 -11.55 -4.22 21.45
C SER A 69 -10.96 -2.85 21.77
N THR A 70 -10.19 -2.27 20.84
CA THR A 70 -9.64 -0.92 20.97
C THR A 70 -10.76 0.12 21.08
N ALA A 71 -11.79 0.04 20.23
CA ALA A 71 -12.93 0.97 20.27
C ALA A 71 -13.68 0.90 21.61
N LYS A 72 -13.90 -0.30 22.15
CA LYS A 72 -14.54 -0.48 23.47
C LYS A 72 -13.68 0.05 24.62
N ALA A 73 -12.37 -0.16 24.54
CA ALA A 73 -11.40 0.24 25.56
C ALA A 73 -11.05 1.74 25.49
N PHE A 74 -11.33 2.40 24.36
CA PHE A 74 -10.89 3.78 24.08
C PHE A 74 -11.31 4.79 25.16
N ARG A 75 -12.49 4.62 25.77
CA ARG A 75 -12.98 5.54 26.83
C ARG A 75 -12.31 5.34 28.18
N TYR A 76 -11.70 4.16 28.43
CA TYR A 76 -11.28 3.75 29.78
C TYR A 76 -9.80 3.37 29.88
N GLN A 77 -9.14 3.08 28.75
CA GLN A 77 -7.75 2.58 28.73
C GLN A 77 -6.83 3.52 27.98
N VAL A 78 -5.78 3.98 28.66
CA VAL A 78 -4.76 4.88 28.11
C VAL A 78 -4.01 4.23 26.95
N GLU A 79 -3.79 2.92 27.00
CA GLU A 79 -3.15 2.15 25.94
C GLU A 79 -3.94 2.19 24.63
N ALA A 80 -5.27 2.05 24.71
CA ALA A 80 -6.15 2.13 23.55
C ALA A 80 -6.15 3.55 22.95
N GLN A 81 -6.20 4.59 23.80
CA GLN A 81 -6.11 5.98 23.36
C GLN A 81 -4.77 6.27 22.69
N ARG A 82 -3.66 5.82 23.30
CA ARG A 82 -2.31 5.97 22.75
C ARG A 82 -2.17 5.27 21.40
N PHE A 83 -2.69 4.05 21.27
CA PHE A 83 -2.65 3.32 20.00
C PHE A 83 -3.38 4.09 18.88
N VAL A 84 -4.61 4.54 19.13
CA VAL A 84 -5.38 5.33 18.16
C VAL A 84 -4.66 6.63 17.82
N LEU A 85 -4.15 7.33 18.84
CA LEU A 85 -3.38 8.56 18.64
C LEU A 85 -2.12 8.31 17.80
N ASN A 86 -1.41 7.21 18.03
CA ASN A 86 -0.24 6.83 17.24
C ASN A 86 -0.58 6.61 15.76
N VAL A 87 -1.71 5.97 15.46
CA VAL A 87 -2.17 5.81 14.07
C VAL A 87 -2.44 7.18 13.42
N PHE A 88 -3.10 8.11 14.14
CA PHE A 88 -3.33 9.46 13.64
C PHE A 88 -2.03 10.24 13.46
N ILE A 89 -1.10 10.19 14.43
CA ILE A 89 0.21 10.85 14.33
C ILE A 89 0.99 10.33 13.12
N GLY A 90 0.99 9.01 12.88
CA GLY A 90 1.65 8.42 11.72
C GLY A 90 0.97 8.77 10.38
N PHE A 91 -0.33 9.03 10.38
CA PHE A 91 -1.09 9.41 9.20
C PHE A 91 -0.83 10.86 8.76
N LEU A 92 -0.69 11.78 9.70
CA LEU A 92 -0.61 13.23 9.43
C LEU A 92 0.48 13.65 8.44
N PRO A 93 1.75 13.17 8.52
CA PRO A 93 2.79 13.58 7.58
C PRO A 93 2.41 13.33 6.12
N ALA A 94 1.83 12.16 5.83
CA ALA A 94 1.41 11.80 4.48
C ALA A 94 0.27 12.68 3.96
N VAL A 95 -0.68 13.06 4.83
CA VAL A 95 -1.76 14.00 4.47
C VAL A 95 -1.19 15.37 4.13
N VAL A 96 -0.35 15.92 5.02
CA VAL A 96 0.22 17.26 4.82
C VAL A 96 1.05 17.31 3.53
N LEU A 97 1.97 16.37 3.34
CA LEU A 97 2.82 16.36 2.14
C LEU A 97 2.03 16.02 0.88
N GLY A 98 1.05 15.12 0.96
CA GLY A 98 0.19 14.77 -0.17
C GLY A 98 -0.65 15.96 -0.66
N LEU A 99 -1.21 16.76 0.25
CA LEU A 99 -1.97 17.95 -0.10
C LEU A 99 -1.07 19.06 -0.66
N LEU A 100 0.13 19.25 -0.11
CA LEU A 100 1.05 20.32 -0.54
C LEU A 100 1.79 19.97 -1.83
N PHE A 101 2.24 18.74 -1.99
CA PHE A 101 3.17 18.34 -3.06
C PHE A 101 2.63 17.25 -3.98
N GLY A 102 1.44 16.70 -3.73
CA GLY A 102 0.90 15.57 -4.50
C GLY A 102 0.83 15.82 -6.00
N LYS A 103 0.49 17.04 -6.43
CA LYS A 103 0.48 17.43 -7.85
C LYS A 103 1.89 17.41 -8.45
N LEU A 104 2.85 18.05 -7.80
CA LEU A 104 4.24 18.10 -8.23
C LEU A 104 4.86 16.70 -8.31
N ILE A 105 4.56 15.84 -7.34
CA ILE A 105 5.02 14.46 -7.31
C ILE A 105 4.48 13.70 -8.52
N LYS A 106 3.18 13.81 -8.83
CA LYS A 106 2.59 13.17 -9.98
C LYS A 106 3.21 13.64 -11.30
N GLU A 107 3.38 14.94 -11.46
CA GLU A 107 3.89 15.54 -12.71
C GLU A 107 5.37 15.18 -12.99
N HIS A 108 6.20 15.01 -11.96
CA HIS A 108 7.64 14.86 -12.14
C HIS A 108 8.17 13.45 -11.87
N LEU A 109 7.52 12.69 -10.97
CA LEU A 109 8.05 11.40 -10.53
C LEU A 109 7.33 10.19 -11.13
N PHE A 110 6.12 10.36 -11.73
CA PHE A 110 5.41 9.25 -12.35
C PHE A 110 5.99 8.95 -13.74
N ASN A 111 7.10 8.26 -13.77
CA ASN A 111 7.75 7.78 -14.99
C ASN A 111 8.42 6.42 -14.73
N PRO A 112 8.65 5.61 -15.78
CA PRO A 112 9.17 4.25 -15.62
C PRO A 112 10.56 4.18 -14.98
N TRP A 113 11.40 5.18 -15.20
CA TRP A 113 12.75 5.23 -14.64
C TRP A 113 12.73 5.36 -13.12
N VAL A 114 11.85 6.22 -12.59
CA VAL A 114 11.64 6.37 -11.15
C VAL A 114 11.04 5.10 -10.57
N VAL A 115 10.00 4.53 -11.20
CA VAL A 115 9.37 3.28 -10.77
C VAL A 115 10.40 2.15 -10.69
N ALA A 116 11.17 1.93 -11.74
CA ALA A 116 12.19 0.88 -11.77
C ALA A 116 13.28 1.10 -10.72
N THR A 117 13.78 2.34 -10.60
CA THR A 117 14.82 2.68 -9.61
C THR A 117 14.32 2.42 -8.19
N THR A 118 13.10 2.85 -7.85
CA THR A 118 12.54 2.63 -6.52
C THR A 118 12.25 1.16 -6.22
N PHE A 119 11.89 0.36 -7.23
CA PHE A 119 11.78 -1.08 -7.08
C PHE A 119 13.13 -1.70 -6.74
N ILE A 120 14.18 -1.41 -7.53
CA ILE A 120 15.52 -1.99 -7.38
C ILE A 120 16.14 -1.53 -6.06
N VAL A 121 16.20 -0.22 -5.83
CA VAL A 121 16.77 0.37 -4.59
C VAL A 121 16.02 -0.13 -3.36
N GLY A 122 14.69 -0.15 -3.41
CA GLY A 122 13.86 -0.69 -2.33
C GLY A 122 14.14 -2.16 -2.06
N GLY A 123 14.41 -2.98 -3.09
CA GLY A 123 14.83 -4.35 -2.94
C GLY A 123 16.16 -4.46 -2.18
N PHE A 124 17.17 -3.68 -2.55
CA PHE A 124 18.46 -3.66 -1.82
C PHE A 124 18.31 -3.17 -0.38
N ILE A 125 17.46 -2.17 -0.14
CA ILE A 125 17.17 -1.70 1.23
C ILE A 125 16.57 -2.82 2.06
N ILE A 126 15.63 -3.61 1.54
CA ILE A 126 15.04 -4.75 2.25
C ILE A 126 16.12 -5.77 2.60
N LEU A 127 17.00 -6.16 1.65
CA LEU A 127 18.09 -7.10 1.90
C LEU A 127 19.04 -6.60 2.98
N TRP A 128 19.36 -5.31 2.96
CA TRP A 128 20.22 -4.70 3.96
C TRP A 128 19.59 -4.70 5.36
N VAL A 129 18.28 -4.38 5.45
CA VAL A 129 17.55 -4.34 6.73
C VAL A 129 17.42 -5.72 7.34
N GLU A 130 17.11 -6.74 6.53
CA GLU A 130 16.97 -8.12 7.00
C GLU A 130 18.28 -8.74 7.52
N ARG A 131 19.42 -8.23 7.09
CA ARG A 131 20.75 -8.64 7.60
C ARG A 131 21.12 -7.99 8.92
N ARG A 132 20.31 -7.08 9.46
CA ARG A 132 20.59 -6.45 10.76
C ARG A 132 20.39 -7.42 11.92
N PRO A 133 21.20 -7.30 12.99
CA PRO A 133 21.08 -8.19 14.11
C PRO A 133 19.75 -8.00 14.87
N PRO A 134 19.13 -9.08 15.39
CA PRO A 134 17.91 -9.03 16.18
C PRO A 134 18.00 -8.13 17.43
N SER A 135 19.20 -7.84 17.93
CA SER A 135 19.46 -6.94 19.08
C SER A 135 19.02 -5.49 18.81
N SER A 136 18.77 -5.09 17.56
CA SER A 136 18.23 -3.76 17.23
C SER A 136 16.74 -3.59 17.55
N VAL A 137 16.02 -4.68 17.85
CA VAL A 137 14.58 -4.65 18.13
C VAL A 137 14.33 -4.15 19.56
N ARG A 138 13.68 -2.97 19.66
CA ARG A 138 13.28 -2.35 20.95
C ARG A 138 11.76 -2.31 21.16
N ILE A 139 10.96 -2.42 20.08
CA ILE A 139 9.50 -2.37 20.09
C ILE A 139 8.97 -3.69 19.54
N ARG A 140 8.37 -4.50 20.39
CA ARG A 140 7.91 -5.84 20.02
C ARG A 140 6.45 -5.87 19.58
N THR A 141 5.62 -4.98 20.10
CA THR A 141 4.19 -4.88 19.79
C THR A 141 3.81 -3.43 19.48
N VAL A 142 2.68 -3.22 18.83
CA VAL A 142 2.19 -1.87 18.49
C VAL A 142 1.80 -1.07 19.73
N GLU A 143 1.48 -1.74 20.84
CA GLU A 143 1.17 -1.15 22.15
C GLU A 143 2.40 -0.50 22.80
N ASP A 144 3.60 -1.01 22.51
CA ASP A 144 4.86 -0.49 23.05
C ASP A 144 5.31 0.81 22.35
N MET A 145 4.68 1.17 21.23
CA MET A 145 5.02 2.34 20.44
C MET A 145 4.68 3.64 21.18
N ARG A 146 5.58 4.61 21.09
CA ARG A 146 5.37 5.98 21.52
C ARG A 146 4.99 6.87 20.33
N GLY A 147 4.40 8.03 20.59
CA GLY A 147 4.03 9.00 19.53
C GLY A 147 5.19 9.37 18.60
N ARG A 148 6.42 9.46 19.17
CA ARG A 148 7.63 9.70 18.35
C ARG A 148 7.90 8.57 17.36
N ASP A 149 7.71 7.32 17.76
CA ASP A 149 7.92 6.17 16.87
C ASP A 149 6.90 6.17 15.73
N ALA A 150 5.64 6.46 16.06
CA ALA A 150 4.56 6.59 15.09
C ALA A 150 4.82 7.74 14.09
N LEU A 151 5.27 8.91 14.59
CA LEU A 151 5.64 10.05 13.74
C LEU A 151 6.78 9.69 12.79
N MET A 152 7.81 9.01 13.28
CA MET A 152 8.95 8.60 12.43
C MET A 152 8.52 7.61 11.34
N VAL A 153 7.67 6.62 11.67
CA VAL A 153 7.10 5.71 10.64
C VAL A 153 6.23 6.51 9.66
N GLY A 154 5.45 7.49 10.12
CA GLY A 154 4.65 8.36 9.27
C GLY A 154 5.49 9.22 8.32
N LEU A 155 6.63 9.73 8.79
CA LEU A 155 7.60 10.45 7.93
C LEU A 155 8.20 9.53 6.87
N VAL A 156 8.56 8.30 7.25
CA VAL A 156 9.03 7.30 6.29
C VAL A 156 7.94 6.91 5.30
N GLN A 157 6.67 6.85 5.73
CA GLN A 157 5.53 6.63 4.81
C GLN A 157 5.50 7.64 3.67
N CYS A 158 5.95 8.87 3.89
CA CYS A 158 5.96 9.91 2.83
C CYS A 158 6.83 9.52 1.64
N LEU A 159 7.84 8.66 1.81
CA LEU A 159 8.62 8.10 0.70
C LEU A 159 7.75 7.29 -0.26
N ALA A 160 6.63 6.74 0.21
CA ALA A 160 5.69 5.99 -0.62
C ALA A 160 4.93 6.85 -1.64
N MET A 161 5.01 8.17 -1.55
CA MET A 161 4.50 9.07 -2.59
C MET A 161 5.33 8.99 -3.87
N ILE A 162 6.60 8.56 -3.77
CA ILE A 162 7.44 8.27 -4.93
C ILE A 162 6.96 6.94 -5.54
N PRO A 163 6.51 6.93 -6.81
CA PRO A 163 5.95 5.74 -7.42
C PRO A 163 6.95 4.58 -7.42
N GLY A 164 6.46 3.37 -7.19
CA GLY A 164 7.30 2.17 -7.09
C GLY A 164 7.90 1.91 -5.71
N THR A 165 7.88 2.89 -4.77
CA THR A 165 8.46 2.70 -3.43
C THR A 165 7.73 1.64 -2.61
N SER A 166 6.43 1.48 -2.76
CA SER A 166 5.53 0.68 -1.91
C SER A 166 5.24 1.34 -0.55
N ARG A 167 3.98 1.63 -0.29
CA ARG A 167 3.55 2.18 1.01
C ARG A 167 3.82 1.18 2.14
N SER A 168 3.41 -0.08 1.96
CA SER A 168 3.68 -1.17 2.91
C SER A 168 5.19 -1.42 3.06
N GLY A 169 5.94 -1.41 1.96
CA GLY A 169 7.40 -1.55 1.99
C GLY A 169 8.06 -0.44 2.81
N ALA A 170 7.71 0.82 2.58
CA ALA A 170 8.27 1.95 3.31
C ALA A 170 7.97 1.86 4.81
N THR A 171 6.70 1.64 5.20
CA THR A 171 6.29 1.62 6.61
C THR A 171 6.79 0.39 7.36
N ILE A 172 6.81 -0.79 6.74
CA ILE A 172 7.30 -2.02 7.37
C ILE A 172 8.82 -1.97 7.53
N ILE A 173 9.53 -1.76 6.42
CA ILE A 173 11.00 -1.78 6.44
C ILE A 173 11.56 -0.58 7.21
N GLY A 174 10.95 0.59 7.04
CA GLY A 174 11.29 1.77 7.82
C GLY A 174 10.99 1.58 9.31
N GLY A 175 9.88 0.96 9.67
CA GLY A 175 9.57 0.59 11.05
C GLY A 175 10.61 -0.35 11.65
N MET A 176 11.06 -1.37 10.90
CA MET A 176 12.14 -2.26 11.33
C MET A 176 13.47 -1.50 11.53
N LEU A 177 13.81 -0.55 10.66
CA LEU A 177 14.98 0.32 10.83
C LEU A 177 14.89 1.18 12.09
N LEU A 178 13.69 1.59 12.47
CA LEU A 178 13.40 2.35 13.67
C LEU A 178 13.34 1.49 14.94
N GLY A 179 13.58 0.18 14.83
CA GLY A 179 13.64 -0.75 15.96
C GLY A 179 12.31 -1.46 16.29
N LEU A 180 11.33 -1.45 15.41
CA LEU A 180 10.15 -2.30 15.53
C LEU A 180 10.51 -3.74 15.13
N SER A 181 9.90 -4.72 15.82
CA SER A 181 9.93 -6.10 15.34
C SER A 181 9.22 -6.21 13.97
N ARG A 182 9.55 -7.25 13.18
CA ARG A 182 8.90 -7.51 11.90
C ARG A 182 7.37 -7.52 12.03
N LYS A 183 6.87 -8.19 13.07
CA LYS A 183 5.43 -8.25 13.37
C LYS A 183 4.87 -6.86 13.73
N ALA A 184 5.47 -6.14 14.66
CA ALA A 184 4.98 -4.81 15.07
C ALA A 184 5.00 -3.80 13.90
N ALA A 185 6.03 -3.84 13.06
CA ALA A 185 6.13 -2.99 11.87
C ALA A 185 5.01 -3.31 10.86
N THR A 186 4.73 -4.59 10.63
CA THR A 186 3.65 -5.03 9.72
C THR A 186 2.28 -4.67 10.29
N ASP A 187 2.02 -4.96 11.56
CA ASP A 187 0.76 -4.63 12.22
C ASP A 187 0.50 -3.11 12.17
N PHE A 188 1.50 -2.29 12.56
CA PHE A 188 1.35 -0.84 12.52
C PHE A 188 1.16 -0.30 11.09
N SER A 189 1.89 -0.83 10.12
CA SER A 189 1.72 -0.49 8.70
C SER A 189 0.28 -0.72 8.24
N PHE A 190 -0.34 -1.83 8.63
CA PHE A 190 -1.71 -2.15 8.26
C PHE A 190 -2.74 -1.24 8.94
N PHE A 191 -2.58 -0.94 10.22
CA PHE A 191 -3.42 0.04 10.89
C PHE A 191 -3.29 1.44 10.30
N LEU A 192 -2.07 1.85 9.94
CA LEU A 192 -1.80 3.13 9.31
C LEU A 192 -2.38 3.21 7.88
N ALA A 193 -2.48 2.06 7.19
CA ALA A 193 -3.13 1.98 5.88
C ALA A 193 -4.61 2.36 5.93
N ILE A 194 -5.32 2.06 7.02
CA ILE A 194 -6.76 2.29 7.12
C ILE A 194 -7.11 3.77 6.86
N PRO A 195 -6.65 4.74 7.67
CA PRO A 195 -6.96 6.14 7.38
C PRO A 195 -6.32 6.64 6.08
N THR A 196 -5.13 6.12 5.72
CA THR A 196 -4.40 6.57 4.54
C THR A 196 -5.13 6.22 3.25
N LEU A 197 -5.53 4.96 3.06
CA LEU A 197 -6.19 4.51 1.82
C LEU A 197 -7.66 4.95 1.76
N ILE A 198 -8.37 4.95 2.89
CA ILE A 198 -9.75 5.48 2.93
C ILE A 198 -9.74 6.98 2.61
N GLY A 199 -8.83 7.73 3.21
CA GLY A 199 -8.70 9.16 2.96
C GLY A 199 -8.33 9.49 1.50
N ALA A 200 -7.35 8.79 0.94
CA ALA A 200 -6.94 8.94 -0.45
C ALA A 200 -8.07 8.54 -1.42
N GLY A 201 -8.74 7.41 -1.17
CA GLY A 201 -9.87 6.94 -1.96
C GLY A 201 -11.04 7.91 -1.96
N ALA A 202 -11.46 8.36 -0.77
CA ALA A 202 -12.55 9.33 -0.63
C ALA A 202 -12.23 10.67 -1.32
N TYR A 203 -11.00 11.17 -1.15
CA TYR A 203 -10.56 12.41 -1.80
C TYR A 203 -10.56 12.28 -3.33
N SER A 204 -10.03 11.20 -3.88
CA SER A 204 -9.96 10.96 -5.31
C SER A 204 -11.35 10.79 -5.93
N LEU A 205 -12.22 9.97 -5.33
CA LEU A 205 -13.60 9.78 -5.78
C LEU A 205 -14.39 11.10 -5.77
N TYR A 206 -14.20 11.92 -4.74
CA TYR A 206 -14.84 13.24 -4.67
C TYR A 206 -14.32 14.17 -5.76
N LYS A 207 -13.02 14.22 -5.98
CA LYS A 207 -12.36 15.11 -6.94
C LYS A 207 -12.76 14.75 -8.38
N GLU A 208 -12.74 13.47 -8.71
CA GLU A 208 -12.96 12.96 -10.07
C GLU A 208 -14.42 12.48 -10.30
N ARG A 209 -15.35 12.86 -9.42
CA ARG A 209 -16.75 12.43 -9.49
C ARG A 209 -17.46 12.74 -10.81
N ALA A 210 -17.00 13.76 -11.54
CA ALA A 210 -17.56 14.13 -12.83
C ALA A 210 -17.26 13.10 -13.95
N LEU A 211 -16.24 12.26 -13.77
CA LEU A 211 -15.89 11.18 -14.70
C LEU A 211 -16.74 9.92 -14.49
N LEU A 212 -17.45 9.83 -13.36
CA LEU A 212 -18.16 8.62 -12.94
C LEU A 212 -19.63 8.69 -13.37
N SER A 213 -20.15 7.57 -13.85
CA SER A 213 -21.54 7.38 -14.22
C SER A 213 -22.15 6.15 -13.52
N VAL A 214 -23.48 6.06 -13.49
CA VAL A 214 -24.19 4.89 -12.94
C VAL A 214 -23.84 3.60 -13.69
N GLU A 215 -23.49 3.71 -14.96
CA GLU A 215 -23.11 2.60 -15.83
C GLU A 215 -21.77 1.97 -15.41
N ASP A 216 -20.94 2.70 -14.66
CA ASP A 216 -19.64 2.23 -14.16
C ASP A 216 -19.78 1.36 -12.90
N ILE A 217 -20.93 1.40 -12.21
CA ILE A 217 -21.13 0.68 -10.94
C ILE A 217 -20.77 -0.81 -11.04
N PRO A 218 -21.15 -1.59 -12.08
CA PRO A 218 -20.80 -3.00 -12.16
C PRO A 218 -19.28 -3.23 -12.23
N MET A 219 -18.55 -2.38 -12.96
CA MET A 219 -17.09 -2.44 -13.07
C MET A 219 -16.44 -2.17 -11.71
N PHE A 220 -16.80 -1.05 -11.06
CA PHE A 220 -16.26 -0.69 -9.74
C PHE A 220 -16.62 -1.72 -8.67
N ALA A 221 -17.87 -2.22 -8.64
CA ALA A 221 -18.28 -3.26 -7.69
C ALA A 221 -17.49 -4.56 -7.88
N THR A 222 -17.28 -4.98 -9.14
CA THR A 222 -16.46 -6.16 -9.45
C THR A 222 -15.04 -5.99 -8.94
N GLY A 223 -14.38 -4.88 -9.28
CA GLY A 223 -13.02 -4.60 -8.84
C GLY A 223 -12.88 -4.55 -7.33
N LEU A 224 -13.79 -3.84 -6.64
CA LEU A 224 -13.82 -3.73 -5.18
C LEU A 224 -13.97 -5.09 -4.48
N VAL A 225 -14.92 -5.92 -4.94
CA VAL A 225 -15.18 -7.25 -4.35
C VAL A 225 -13.99 -8.18 -4.58
N VAL A 226 -13.45 -8.21 -5.79
CA VAL A 226 -12.31 -9.07 -6.11
C VAL A 226 -11.04 -8.60 -5.38
N SER A 227 -10.81 -7.29 -5.30
CA SER A 227 -9.70 -6.73 -4.54
C SER A 227 -9.83 -7.07 -3.04
N PHE A 228 -11.01 -6.95 -2.47
CA PHE A 228 -11.28 -7.36 -1.09
C PHE A 228 -10.93 -8.83 -0.86
N ILE A 229 -11.42 -9.75 -1.71
CA ILE A 229 -11.22 -11.19 -1.54
C ILE A 229 -9.74 -11.55 -1.67
N SER A 230 -9.06 -11.06 -2.71
CA SER A 230 -7.64 -11.31 -2.95
C SER A 230 -6.75 -10.70 -1.86
N ALA A 231 -7.06 -9.50 -1.40
CA ALA A 231 -6.39 -8.87 -0.27
C ALA A 231 -6.58 -9.64 1.04
N TRP A 232 -7.79 -10.13 1.31
CA TRP A 232 -8.07 -10.93 2.51
C TRP A 232 -7.24 -12.22 2.55
N ILE A 233 -7.12 -12.91 1.43
CA ILE A 233 -6.27 -14.11 1.30
C ILE A 233 -4.80 -13.71 1.50
N CYS A 234 -4.34 -12.66 0.80
CA CYS A 234 -2.96 -12.19 0.83
C CYS A 234 -2.52 -11.75 2.23
N VAL A 235 -3.31 -10.91 2.92
CA VAL A 235 -2.99 -10.40 4.26
C VAL A 235 -2.89 -11.56 5.26
N ARG A 236 -3.85 -12.50 5.25
CA ARG A 236 -3.81 -13.68 6.13
C ARG A 236 -2.59 -14.57 5.85
N TRP A 237 -2.24 -14.75 4.60
CA TRP A 237 -1.05 -15.48 4.21
C TRP A 237 0.22 -14.75 4.67
N LEU A 238 0.32 -13.43 4.43
CA LEU A 238 1.48 -12.65 4.80
C LEU A 238 1.74 -12.67 6.31
N LEU A 239 0.70 -12.51 7.13
CA LEU A 239 0.83 -12.56 8.60
C LEU A 239 1.37 -13.91 9.10
N LYS A 240 0.97 -15.02 8.46
CA LYS A 240 1.53 -16.34 8.74
C LYS A 240 2.97 -16.45 8.25
N TYR A 241 3.25 -15.94 7.07
CA TYR A 241 4.57 -16.00 6.45
C TYR A 241 5.64 -15.27 7.27
N ILE A 242 5.37 -14.02 7.69
CA ILE A 242 6.33 -13.20 8.44
C ILE A 242 6.60 -13.71 9.86
N ALA A 243 5.78 -14.62 10.38
CA ALA A 243 6.02 -15.25 11.69
C ALA A 243 7.28 -16.11 11.69
N THR A 244 7.66 -16.68 10.54
CA THR A 244 8.77 -17.64 10.40
C THR A 244 9.77 -17.29 9.30
N HIS A 245 9.44 -16.35 8.42
CA HIS A 245 10.25 -15.99 7.25
C HIS A 245 10.64 -14.52 7.26
N SER A 246 11.69 -14.19 6.48
CA SER A 246 12.17 -12.83 6.23
C SER A 246 11.46 -12.21 5.01
N PHE A 247 11.66 -10.90 4.81
CA PHE A 247 11.19 -10.21 3.60
C PHE A 247 12.12 -10.35 2.38
N GLU A 248 13.17 -11.18 2.45
CA GLU A 248 14.17 -11.30 1.37
C GLU A 248 13.58 -11.75 0.03
N ILE A 249 12.56 -12.63 0.04
CA ILE A 249 11.89 -13.04 -1.21
C ILE A 249 11.25 -11.86 -1.95
N PHE A 250 10.66 -10.93 -1.20
CA PHE A 250 10.07 -9.72 -1.78
C PHE A 250 11.13 -8.75 -2.29
N ALA A 251 12.31 -8.73 -1.66
CA ALA A 251 13.44 -7.94 -2.14
C ALA A 251 13.92 -8.41 -3.51
N TRP A 252 14.14 -9.71 -3.67
CA TRP A 252 14.53 -10.28 -4.95
C TRP A 252 13.46 -10.10 -6.01
N TYR A 253 12.18 -10.30 -5.63
CA TYR A 253 11.07 -10.01 -6.52
C TYR A 253 11.09 -8.55 -7.01
N ARG A 254 11.26 -7.58 -6.11
CA ARG A 254 11.35 -6.15 -6.48
C ARG A 254 12.48 -5.88 -7.46
N ILE A 255 13.67 -6.42 -7.22
CA ILE A 255 14.83 -6.24 -8.11
C ILE A 255 14.52 -6.80 -9.50
N ALA A 256 13.99 -8.03 -9.56
CA ALA A 256 13.61 -8.65 -10.83
C ALA A 256 12.51 -7.86 -11.56
N PHE A 257 11.45 -7.45 -10.84
CA PHE A 257 10.38 -6.66 -11.44
C PHE A 257 10.86 -5.27 -11.89
N GLY A 258 11.73 -4.61 -11.14
CA GLY A 258 12.34 -3.35 -11.56
C GLY A 258 13.15 -3.48 -12.86
N ILE A 259 13.84 -4.60 -13.06
CA ILE A 259 14.52 -4.91 -14.33
C ILE A 259 13.50 -5.09 -15.46
N VAL A 260 12.37 -5.76 -15.21
CA VAL A 260 11.27 -5.90 -16.19
C VAL A 260 10.71 -4.53 -16.56
N VAL A 261 10.49 -3.64 -15.59
CA VAL A 261 10.05 -2.26 -15.85
C VAL A 261 11.02 -1.52 -16.74
N LEU A 262 12.35 -1.61 -16.49
CA LEU A 262 13.36 -1.01 -17.34
C LEU A 262 13.34 -1.58 -18.76
N ALA A 263 13.24 -2.90 -18.91
CA ALA A 263 13.21 -3.56 -20.21
C ALA A 263 11.97 -3.16 -21.02
N THR A 264 10.79 -3.12 -20.40
CA THR A 264 9.54 -2.73 -21.07
C THR A 264 9.51 -1.24 -21.43
N ALA A 265 10.10 -0.39 -20.58
CA ALA A 265 10.25 1.04 -20.88
C ALA A 265 11.23 1.30 -22.04
N TRP A 266 12.34 0.55 -22.05
CA TRP A 266 13.34 0.66 -23.13
C TRP A 266 12.81 0.20 -24.48
N THR A 267 12.05 -0.89 -24.50
CA THR A 267 11.49 -1.47 -25.73
C THR A 267 10.24 -0.76 -26.21
N GLY A 268 9.63 0.11 -25.39
CA GLY A 268 8.36 0.79 -25.72
C GLY A 268 7.14 -0.14 -25.80
N VAL A 269 7.25 -1.37 -25.30
CA VAL A 269 6.14 -2.36 -25.33
C VAL A 269 5.03 -1.97 -24.37
N VAL A 270 5.35 -1.25 -23.30
CA VAL A 270 4.40 -0.77 -22.30
C VAL A 270 4.46 0.75 -22.26
N ASP A 271 3.30 1.37 -22.38
CA ASP A 271 3.16 2.81 -22.11
C ASP A 271 3.09 3.01 -20.59
N TRP A 272 4.17 3.57 -20.04
CA TRP A 272 4.31 3.88 -18.63
C TRP A 272 3.89 5.32 -18.30
N ALA A 273 3.32 6.05 -19.25
CA ALA A 273 2.79 7.39 -19.01
C ALA A 273 1.61 7.32 -18.02
N PRO A 274 1.53 8.27 -17.07
CA PRO A 274 0.47 8.29 -16.06
C PRO A 274 -0.90 8.64 -16.63
#